data_9469843bfe42778528d0b2042ad8219e
#
_entry.id   9469843bfe42778528d0b2042ad8219e
#
_cell.length_a   1.000
_cell.length_b   1.000
_cell.length_c   1.000
_cell.angle_alpha   90.00
_cell.angle_beta   90.00
_cell.angle_gamma   90.00
#
_symmetry.space_group_name_H-M   'P 1'
#
loop_
_entity.id
_entity.type
_entity.pdbx_description
1 polymer ?
#
loop_
_entity_poly.entity_id
_entity_poly.type
_entity_poly.pdbx_seq_one_letter_code
_entity_poly.pdbx_strand_id
1 'polypeptide(L)'
;AGLAPNKFLAKLASDLDKPDGLVVIPYGREKEILAPLPIKRIWGVGPRTEKILKTGGFHLMRHIQALPDESSLIPLVGNQARRIWELANGIDDRPVETDRKIQSIGAEETYEEDLTDGSAIELEFRYFANRLSKRLRKRNLLGHTVSIKVRYDDFTTVSRQKRLDTPSDHEHVFFETALLLWNKLMQDKTSKQPKGTKKDVEALGATTKV
;
A
#
# COMPACT_ATOMS: atom_id res chain seq x y z
N ALA A 1 -0.58 21.52 8.55
CA ALA A 1 -1.20 21.58 7.19
C ALA A 1 -0.14 21.95 6.14
N GLY A 2 -0.42 21.70 4.83
CA GLY A 2 0.46 22.06 3.71
C GLY A 2 -0.31 22.75 2.59
N LEU A 3 0.16 23.92 2.15
CA LEU A 3 -0.37 24.67 1.01
C LEU A 3 0.71 24.77 -0.07
N ALA A 4 0.39 24.39 -1.30
CA ALA A 4 1.35 24.35 -2.39
C ALA A 4 0.67 24.31 -3.77
N PRO A 5 1.40 24.61 -4.88
CA PRO A 5 0.85 24.66 -6.23
C PRO A 5 0.30 23.34 -6.78
N ASN A 6 0.76 22.18 -6.27
CA ASN A 6 0.33 20.86 -6.75
C ASN A 6 0.19 19.84 -5.63
N LYS A 7 -0.38 18.67 -5.97
CA LYS A 7 -0.70 17.57 -5.02
C LYS A 7 0.52 17.03 -4.28
N PHE A 8 1.62 16.83 -4.99
CA PHE A 8 2.85 16.30 -4.40
C PHE A 8 3.40 17.28 -3.37
N LEU A 9 3.53 18.53 -3.75
CA LEU A 9 4.08 19.58 -2.87
C LEU A 9 3.18 19.84 -1.67
N ALA A 10 1.86 19.86 -1.84
CA ALA A 10 0.92 20.04 -0.73
C ALA A 10 1.02 18.89 0.28
N LYS A 11 1.11 17.64 -0.20
CA LYS A 11 1.33 16.49 0.68
C LYS A 11 2.69 16.56 1.38
N LEU A 12 3.75 16.88 0.66
CA LEU A 12 5.09 17.04 1.23
C LEU A 12 5.10 18.13 2.30
N ALA A 13 4.55 19.30 1.99
CA ALA A 13 4.46 20.44 2.92
C ALA A 13 3.71 20.03 4.20
N SER A 14 2.63 19.27 4.08
CA SER A 14 1.88 18.80 5.25
C SER A 14 2.67 17.85 6.15
N ASP A 15 3.74 17.23 5.66
CA ASP A 15 4.59 16.29 6.39
C ASP A 15 5.88 16.92 6.95
N LEU A 16 6.24 18.15 6.52
CA LEU A 16 7.49 18.79 6.90
C LEU A 16 7.48 19.34 8.33
N ASP A 17 6.33 19.79 8.79
CA ASP A 17 6.18 20.43 10.11
C ASP A 17 4.98 19.81 10.87
N LYS A 18 5.08 18.51 11.13
CA LYS A 18 4.13 17.78 11.96
C LYS A 18 4.61 17.76 13.41
N PRO A 19 3.70 17.71 14.42
CA PRO A 19 2.26 17.46 14.29
C PRO A 19 1.39 18.70 14.01
N ASP A 20 1.79 19.92 14.37
CA ASP A 20 0.89 21.08 14.41
C ASP A 20 1.42 22.28 13.60
N GLY A 21 2.05 22.01 12.47
CA GLY A 21 2.63 23.04 11.61
C GLY A 21 1.76 23.43 10.40
N LEU A 22 2.06 24.61 9.85
CA LEU A 22 1.57 25.06 8.55
C LEU A 22 2.76 25.41 7.65
N VAL A 23 2.96 24.66 6.59
CA VAL A 23 4.02 24.93 5.61
C VAL A 23 3.40 25.37 4.29
N VAL A 24 3.89 26.50 3.78
CA VAL A 24 3.51 27.04 2.48
C VAL A 24 4.69 26.93 1.52
N ILE A 25 4.48 26.31 0.36
CA ILE A 25 5.44 26.29 -0.75
C ILE A 25 4.92 27.25 -1.81
N PRO A 26 5.51 28.45 -1.95
CA PRO A 26 5.07 29.44 -2.95
C PRO A 26 5.37 28.96 -4.38
N TYR A 27 4.55 29.40 -5.31
CA TYR A 27 4.80 29.21 -6.73
C TYR A 27 6.14 29.83 -7.14
N GLY A 28 6.92 29.09 -7.94
CA GLY A 28 8.24 29.51 -8.44
C GLY A 28 9.40 29.22 -7.49
N ARG A 29 9.15 28.75 -6.25
CA ARG A 29 10.21 28.36 -5.29
C ARG A 29 10.30 26.87 -5.02
N GLU A 30 9.60 26.07 -5.81
CA GLU A 30 9.48 24.62 -5.62
C GLU A 30 10.85 23.93 -5.59
N LYS A 31 11.68 24.17 -6.61
CA LYS A 31 13.02 23.57 -6.73
C LYS A 31 13.93 23.93 -5.55
N GLU A 32 13.92 25.19 -5.17
CA GLU A 32 14.74 25.70 -4.06
C GLU A 32 14.39 24.98 -2.74
N ILE A 33 13.09 24.89 -2.44
CA ILE A 33 12.60 24.26 -1.21
C ILE A 33 12.85 22.74 -1.22
N LEU A 34 12.73 22.10 -2.38
CA LEU A 34 12.97 20.68 -2.54
C LEU A 34 14.45 20.30 -2.51
N ALA A 35 15.34 21.15 -2.99
CA ALA A 35 16.76 20.87 -3.17
C ALA A 35 17.46 20.22 -1.97
N PRO A 36 17.31 20.69 -0.72
CA PRO A 36 17.97 20.12 0.46
C PRO A 36 17.29 18.84 0.96
N LEU A 37 16.11 18.49 0.49
CA LEU A 37 15.36 17.37 1.02
C LEU A 37 15.88 16.02 0.53
N PRO A 38 15.87 14.99 1.38
CA PRO A 38 16.28 13.65 1.00
C PRO A 38 15.29 13.02 0.00
N ILE A 39 15.83 12.23 -0.95
CA ILE A 39 15.04 11.58 -2.01
C ILE A 39 13.90 10.70 -1.50
N LYS A 40 14.00 10.14 -0.29
CA LYS A 40 12.91 9.37 0.34
C LYS A 40 11.62 10.16 0.54
N ARG A 41 11.68 11.51 0.48
CA ARG A 41 10.51 12.38 0.54
C ARG A 41 9.75 12.47 -0.78
N ILE A 42 10.34 11.98 -1.88
CA ILE A 42 9.65 11.90 -3.17
C ILE A 42 8.55 10.83 -3.07
N TRP A 43 7.34 11.22 -3.37
CA TRP A 43 6.19 10.31 -3.32
C TRP A 43 6.35 9.16 -4.32
N GLY A 44 6.35 7.93 -3.80
CA GLY A 44 6.60 6.70 -4.56
C GLY A 44 8.02 6.13 -4.39
N VAL A 45 8.94 6.88 -3.78
CA VAL A 45 10.26 6.36 -3.41
C VAL A 45 10.16 5.63 -2.07
N GLY A 46 9.99 4.31 -2.14
CA GLY A 46 10.04 3.42 -0.98
C GLY A 46 11.48 2.99 -0.64
N PRO A 47 11.68 2.23 0.45
CA PRO A 47 13.01 1.84 0.95
C PRO A 47 13.89 1.16 -0.12
N ARG A 48 13.31 0.31 -0.97
CA ARG A 48 14.05 -0.36 -2.06
C ARG A 48 14.53 0.64 -3.11
N THR A 49 13.66 1.51 -3.58
CA THR A 49 13.99 2.55 -4.58
C THR A 49 14.98 3.56 -4.00
N GLU A 50 14.80 3.96 -2.74
CA GLU A 50 15.75 4.83 -2.03
C GLU A 50 17.16 4.22 -2.01
N LYS A 51 17.29 2.93 -1.65
CA LYS A 51 18.57 2.22 -1.63
C LYS A 51 19.23 2.24 -3.00
N ILE A 52 18.49 1.94 -4.07
CA ILE A 52 19.00 1.93 -5.44
C ILE A 52 19.51 3.32 -5.86
N LEU A 53 18.71 4.35 -5.62
CA LEU A 53 19.08 5.73 -5.95
C LEU A 53 20.31 6.20 -5.17
N LYS A 54 20.40 5.88 -3.88
CA LYS A 54 21.59 6.20 -3.05
C LYS A 54 22.85 5.51 -3.55
N THR A 55 22.76 4.26 -3.97
CA THR A 55 23.89 3.55 -4.60
C THR A 55 24.31 4.21 -5.90
N GLY A 56 23.38 4.82 -6.64
CA GLY A 56 23.65 5.63 -7.84
C GLY A 56 24.14 7.06 -7.55
N GLY A 57 24.39 7.43 -6.27
CA GLY A 57 24.88 8.75 -5.88
C GLY A 57 23.79 9.80 -5.61
N PHE A 58 22.51 9.44 -5.72
CA PHE A 58 21.40 10.36 -5.50
C PHE A 58 20.92 10.27 -4.04
N HIS A 59 21.26 11.24 -3.21
CA HIS A 59 20.90 11.30 -1.79
C HIS A 59 19.86 12.38 -1.50
N LEU A 60 19.95 13.51 -2.17
CA LEU A 60 19.09 14.68 -2.03
C LEU A 60 18.41 14.99 -3.36
N MET A 61 17.28 15.69 -3.33
CA MET A 61 16.53 16.05 -4.54
C MET A 61 17.38 16.93 -5.48
N ARG A 62 18.26 17.79 -4.95
CA ARG A 62 19.17 18.60 -5.78
C ARG A 62 20.08 17.78 -6.70
N HIS A 63 20.43 16.54 -6.32
CA HIS A 63 21.25 15.69 -7.18
C HIS A 63 20.46 15.22 -8.41
N ILE A 64 19.14 15.05 -8.28
CA ILE A 64 18.23 14.74 -9.39
C ILE A 64 17.91 16.00 -10.19
N GLN A 65 17.73 17.16 -9.53
CA GLN A 65 17.49 18.45 -10.17
C GLN A 65 18.65 18.91 -11.04
N ALA A 66 19.87 18.45 -10.74
CA ALA A 66 21.08 18.74 -11.53
C ALA A 66 21.14 17.95 -12.85
N LEU A 67 20.28 16.94 -13.03
CA LEU A 67 20.19 16.17 -14.26
C LEU A 67 19.40 16.97 -15.32
N PRO A 68 19.84 16.97 -16.60
CA PRO A 68 19.10 17.63 -17.66
C PRO A 68 17.72 16.99 -17.90
N ASP A 69 17.61 15.68 -17.72
CA ASP A 69 16.42 14.86 -17.88
C ASP A 69 16.49 13.58 -17.04
N GLU A 70 15.50 12.69 -17.20
CA GLU A 70 15.40 11.42 -16.49
C GLU A 70 16.32 10.31 -16.97
N SER A 71 17.08 10.47 -18.07
CA SER A 71 17.84 9.40 -18.74
C SER A 71 18.84 8.70 -17.81
N SER A 72 19.51 9.46 -16.95
CA SER A 72 20.45 8.91 -15.96
C SER A 72 19.77 8.08 -14.86
N LEU A 73 18.46 8.22 -14.65
CA LEU A 73 17.70 7.46 -13.68
C LEU A 73 17.11 6.17 -14.25
N ILE A 74 16.92 6.08 -15.58
CA ILE A 74 16.29 4.91 -16.24
C ILE A 74 17.02 3.60 -15.90
N PRO A 75 18.36 3.49 -15.93
CA PRO A 75 19.06 2.25 -15.58
C PRO A 75 18.83 1.81 -14.13
N LEU A 76 18.51 2.75 -13.24
CA LEU A 76 18.36 2.50 -11.80
C LEU A 76 16.92 2.13 -11.43
N VAL A 77 15.94 2.87 -11.94
CA VAL A 77 14.55 2.79 -11.48
C VAL A 77 13.54 2.54 -12.61
N GLY A 78 14.00 2.30 -13.83
CA GLY A 78 13.15 1.95 -14.98
C GLY A 78 12.05 2.97 -15.24
N ASN A 79 10.82 2.50 -15.39
CA ASN A 79 9.65 3.32 -15.71
C ASN A 79 9.32 4.41 -14.67
N GLN A 80 9.91 4.35 -13.47
CA GLN A 80 9.73 5.38 -12.45
C GLN A 80 10.63 6.61 -12.65
N ALA A 81 11.63 6.54 -13.53
CA ALA A 81 12.66 7.56 -13.71
C ALA A 81 12.05 8.93 -13.99
N ARG A 82 11.21 9.03 -15.00
CA ARG A 82 10.53 10.26 -15.37
C ARG A 82 9.75 10.85 -14.19
N ARG A 83 8.96 10.03 -13.51
CA ARG A 83 8.15 10.48 -12.39
C ARG A 83 9.00 10.99 -11.22
N ILE A 84 10.09 10.33 -10.92
CA ILE A 84 11.03 10.73 -9.86
C ILE A 84 11.70 12.05 -10.23
N TRP A 85 12.13 12.20 -11.49
CA TRP A 85 12.73 13.44 -11.98
C TRP A 85 11.75 14.62 -11.94
N GLU A 86 10.53 14.44 -12.45
CA GLU A 86 9.46 15.47 -12.41
C GLU A 86 9.21 15.93 -10.98
N LEU A 87 8.97 14.98 -10.05
CA LEU A 87 8.67 15.31 -8.66
C LEU A 87 9.85 16.00 -7.95
N ALA A 88 11.09 15.56 -8.21
CA ALA A 88 12.27 16.24 -7.66
C ALA A 88 12.39 17.70 -8.15
N ASN A 89 11.88 17.99 -9.34
CA ASN A 89 11.81 19.34 -9.91
C ASN A 89 10.54 20.12 -9.52
N GLY A 90 9.68 19.54 -8.66
CA GLY A 90 8.44 20.19 -8.21
C GLY A 90 7.28 20.07 -9.19
N ILE A 91 7.39 19.25 -10.24
CA ILE A 91 6.40 19.09 -11.31
C ILE A 91 5.43 17.96 -10.95
N ASP A 92 4.14 18.27 -10.85
CA ASP A 92 3.06 17.28 -10.67
C ASP A 92 1.76 17.81 -11.30
N ASP A 93 1.55 17.51 -12.58
CA ASP A 93 0.41 18.00 -13.36
C ASP A 93 -0.87 17.18 -13.14
N ARG A 94 -0.86 16.18 -12.24
CA ARG A 94 -2.04 15.37 -11.96
C ARG A 94 -3.12 16.20 -11.27
N PRO A 95 -4.34 16.23 -11.80
CA PRO A 95 -5.46 16.94 -11.17
C PRO A 95 -5.82 16.30 -9.82
N VAL A 96 -6.52 17.04 -8.98
CA VAL A 96 -7.20 16.50 -7.81
C VAL A 96 -8.44 15.75 -8.31
N GLU A 97 -8.43 14.41 -8.15
CA GLU A 97 -9.56 13.57 -8.51
C GLU A 97 -10.47 13.42 -7.30
N THR A 98 -11.72 13.86 -7.44
CA THR A 98 -12.77 13.74 -6.41
C THR A 98 -13.58 12.45 -6.57
N ASP A 99 -13.73 11.96 -7.81
CA ASP A 99 -14.54 10.80 -8.16
C ASP A 99 -13.66 9.62 -8.60
N ARG A 100 -13.21 8.82 -7.64
CA ARG A 100 -12.50 7.57 -7.93
C ARG A 100 -13.46 6.40 -7.93
N LYS A 101 -13.42 5.61 -8.99
CA LYS A 101 -14.08 4.30 -8.99
C LYS A 101 -13.47 3.42 -7.91
N ILE A 102 -14.33 2.73 -7.16
CA ILE A 102 -13.90 1.77 -6.15
C ILE A 102 -13.23 0.61 -6.88
N GLN A 103 -11.98 0.32 -6.54
CA GLN A 103 -11.23 -0.79 -7.14
C GLN A 103 -11.16 -2.01 -6.22
N SER A 104 -11.32 -1.82 -4.93
CA SER A 104 -11.35 -2.89 -3.93
C SER A 104 -12.15 -2.49 -2.70
N ILE A 105 -12.71 -3.49 -2.04
CA ILE A 105 -13.39 -3.35 -0.74
C ILE A 105 -12.72 -4.33 0.22
N GLY A 106 -12.30 -3.85 1.39
CA GLY A 106 -11.64 -4.66 2.41
C GLY A 106 -12.24 -4.51 3.80
N ALA A 107 -11.96 -5.50 4.64
CA ALA A 107 -12.13 -5.48 6.07
C ALA A 107 -10.87 -6.04 6.70
N GLU A 108 -10.39 -5.41 7.75
CA GLU A 108 -9.16 -5.78 8.49
C GLU A 108 -9.41 -5.50 9.97
N GLU A 109 -8.88 -6.34 10.83
CA GLU A 109 -8.93 -6.19 12.28
C GLU A 109 -7.55 -6.50 12.87
N THR A 110 -7.20 -5.81 13.94
CA THR A 110 -6.02 -6.08 14.77
C THR A 110 -6.55 -6.44 16.15
N TYR A 111 -6.05 -7.54 16.71
CA TYR A 111 -6.55 -8.10 17.94
C TYR A 111 -5.67 -7.68 19.12
N GLU A 112 -6.27 -7.43 20.28
CA GLU A 112 -5.55 -7.16 21.54
C GLU A 112 -4.82 -8.41 22.02
N GLU A 113 -5.45 -9.58 21.83
CA GLU A 113 -4.85 -10.90 22.07
C GLU A 113 -4.76 -11.67 20.75
N ASP A 114 -3.60 -12.26 20.48
CA ASP A 114 -3.36 -12.98 19.23
C ASP A 114 -4.28 -14.18 19.05
N LEU A 115 -4.76 -14.40 17.84
CA LEU A 115 -5.58 -15.56 17.52
C LEU A 115 -4.71 -16.80 17.38
N THR A 116 -4.90 -17.75 18.30
CA THR A 116 -4.17 -19.02 18.35
C THR A 116 -4.97 -20.20 17.84
N ASP A 117 -6.30 -20.08 17.86
CA ASP A 117 -7.23 -21.15 17.50
C ASP A 117 -7.77 -21.00 16.08
N GLY A 118 -7.75 -22.10 15.33
CA GLY A 118 -8.26 -22.16 13.96
C GLY A 118 -9.77 -21.84 13.84
N SER A 119 -10.56 -22.20 14.88
CA SER A 119 -12.00 -21.90 14.89
C SER A 119 -12.27 -20.40 15.06
N ALA A 120 -11.47 -19.72 15.87
CA ALA A 120 -11.54 -18.25 16.01
C ALA A 120 -11.20 -17.56 14.68
N ILE A 121 -10.16 -18.02 13.99
CA ILE A 121 -9.77 -17.48 12.67
C ILE A 121 -10.88 -17.72 11.63
N GLU A 122 -11.55 -18.87 11.66
CA GLU A 122 -12.67 -19.17 10.77
C GLU A 122 -13.85 -18.23 11.02
N LEU A 123 -14.18 -17.95 12.28
CA LEU A 123 -15.22 -16.98 12.64
C LEU A 123 -14.91 -15.57 12.11
N GLU A 124 -13.65 -15.15 12.21
CA GLU A 124 -13.22 -13.85 11.68
C GLU A 124 -13.36 -13.78 10.15
N PHE A 125 -13.00 -14.84 9.42
CA PHE A 125 -13.22 -14.87 7.98
C PHE A 125 -14.71 -14.82 7.61
N ARG A 126 -15.58 -15.46 8.40
CA ARG A 126 -17.03 -15.37 8.22
C ARG A 126 -17.53 -13.95 8.46
N TYR A 127 -17.04 -13.30 9.51
CA TYR A 127 -17.36 -11.91 9.81
C TYR A 127 -16.92 -10.96 8.68
N PHE A 128 -15.69 -11.10 8.17
CA PHE A 128 -15.21 -10.30 7.06
C PHE A 128 -16.00 -10.56 5.77
N ALA A 129 -16.30 -11.81 5.45
CA ALA A 129 -17.11 -12.17 4.29
C ALA A 129 -18.49 -11.49 4.32
N ASN A 130 -19.15 -11.49 5.49
CA ASN A 130 -20.41 -10.79 5.69
C ASN A 130 -20.27 -9.27 5.47
N ARG A 131 -19.23 -8.66 6.07
CA ARG A 131 -18.96 -7.22 5.88
C ARG A 131 -18.70 -6.85 4.43
N LEU A 132 -17.90 -7.65 3.71
CA LEU A 132 -17.62 -7.46 2.28
C LEU A 132 -18.89 -7.55 1.44
N SER A 133 -19.68 -8.61 1.64
CA SER A 133 -20.95 -8.84 0.96
C SER A 133 -21.90 -7.65 1.13
N LYS A 134 -22.12 -7.21 2.37
CA LYS A 134 -22.97 -6.03 2.66
C LYS A 134 -22.46 -4.75 1.98
N ARG A 135 -21.15 -4.51 1.98
CA ARG A 135 -20.54 -3.32 1.35
C ARG A 135 -20.64 -3.34 -0.17
N LEU A 136 -20.49 -4.52 -0.79
CA LEU A 136 -20.65 -4.70 -2.23
C LEU A 136 -22.10 -4.46 -2.67
N ARG A 137 -23.06 -5.13 -2.02
CA ARG A 137 -24.49 -4.98 -2.32
C ARG A 137 -24.97 -3.53 -2.17
N LYS A 138 -24.54 -2.84 -1.09
CA LYS A 138 -24.89 -1.41 -0.89
C LYS A 138 -24.44 -0.52 -2.05
N ARG A 139 -23.46 -0.96 -2.85
CA ARG A 139 -22.88 -0.20 -3.96
C ARG A 139 -23.18 -0.80 -5.34
N ASN A 140 -23.98 -1.86 -5.41
CA ASN A 140 -24.24 -2.63 -6.63
C ASN A 140 -22.95 -3.06 -7.33
N LEU A 141 -21.97 -3.57 -6.57
CA LEU A 141 -20.67 -4.03 -7.06
C LEU A 141 -20.53 -5.52 -6.86
N LEU A 142 -19.76 -6.16 -7.75
CA LEU A 142 -19.37 -7.56 -7.65
C LEU A 142 -17.85 -7.67 -7.50
N GLY A 143 -17.41 -8.55 -6.60
CA GLY A 143 -15.99 -8.85 -6.42
C GLY A 143 -15.54 -9.98 -7.34
N HIS A 144 -14.39 -9.84 -7.99
CA HIS A 144 -13.82 -10.84 -8.89
C HIS A 144 -12.51 -11.47 -8.39
N THR A 145 -11.90 -10.94 -7.33
CA THR A 145 -10.68 -11.51 -6.74
C THR A 145 -10.76 -11.36 -5.23
N VAL A 146 -10.63 -12.47 -4.51
CA VAL A 146 -10.58 -12.49 -3.04
C VAL A 146 -9.13 -12.58 -2.60
N SER A 147 -8.75 -11.77 -1.62
CA SER A 147 -7.43 -11.80 -0.99
C SER A 147 -7.57 -11.89 0.51
N ILE A 148 -6.73 -12.68 1.15
CA ILE A 148 -6.52 -12.65 2.60
C ILE A 148 -5.17 -12.01 2.91
N LYS A 149 -5.10 -11.34 4.04
CA LYS A 149 -3.87 -10.77 4.62
C LYS A 149 -3.79 -11.24 6.06
N VAL A 150 -2.65 -11.79 6.43
CA VAL A 150 -2.39 -12.31 7.77
C VAL A 150 -1.11 -11.67 8.26
N ARG A 151 -1.16 -11.06 9.43
CA ARG A 151 0.02 -10.59 10.16
C ARG A 151 0.20 -11.46 11.39
N TYR A 152 1.41 -11.88 11.64
CA TYR A 152 1.79 -12.69 12.78
C TYR A 152 2.38 -11.82 13.90
N ASP A 153 2.52 -12.40 15.08
CA ASP A 153 3.14 -11.87 16.30
C ASP A 153 4.52 -11.23 16.06
N ASP A 154 5.30 -11.79 15.12
CA ASP A 154 6.60 -11.23 14.70
C ASP A 154 6.49 -10.12 13.64
N PHE A 155 5.30 -9.53 13.43
CA PHE A 155 4.96 -8.53 12.41
C PHE A 155 5.16 -8.99 10.96
N THR A 156 5.52 -10.27 10.73
CA THR A 156 5.57 -10.81 9.38
C THR A 156 4.18 -10.82 8.76
N THR A 157 4.02 -10.16 7.63
CA THR A 157 2.74 -10.10 6.91
C THR A 157 2.80 -10.97 5.67
N VAL A 158 1.81 -11.84 5.52
CA VAL A 158 1.65 -12.71 4.35
C VAL A 158 0.27 -12.48 3.74
N SER A 159 0.20 -12.48 2.41
CA SER A 159 -1.06 -12.40 1.70
C SER A 159 -1.19 -13.51 0.66
N ARG A 160 -2.43 -13.92 0.39
CA ARG A 160 -2.79 -14.86 -0.68
C ARG A 160 -4.03 -14.32 -1.37
N GLN A 161 -4.14 -14.59 -2.67
CA GLN A 161 -5.32 -14.20 -3.44
C GLN A 161 -5.74 -15.30 -4.42
N LYS A 162 -7.02 -15.29 -4.76
CA LYS A 162 -7.63 -16.12 -5.78
C LYS A 162 -8.63 -15.31 -6.59
N ARG A 163 -8.55 -15.44 -7.91
CA ARG A 163 -9.60 -14.93 -8.80
C ARG A 163 -10.78 -15.90 -8.75
N LEU A 164 -11.99 -15.35 -8.67
CA LEU A 164 -13.23 -16.11 -8.75
C LEU A 164 -13.55 -16.43 -10.20
N ASP A 165 -14.14 -17.57 -10.44
CA ASP A 165 -14.57 -17.99 -11.78
C ASP A 165 -15.71 -17.09 -12.29
N THR A 166 -16.60 -16.69 -11.38
CA THR A 166 -17.69 -15.74 -11.62
C THR A 166 -17.65 -14.64 -10.55
N PRO A 167 -17.75 -13.35 -10.94
CA PRO A 167 -17.86 -12.26 -9.98
C PRO A 167 -19.07 -12.44 -9.07
N SER A 168 -18.92 -12.12 -7.78
CA SER A 168 -19.94 -12.40 -6.78
C SER A 168 -20.02 -11.29 -5.73
N ASP A 169 -21.17 -11.16 -5.07
CA ASP A 169 -21.39 -10.40 -3.86
C ASP A 169 -21.84 -11.30 -2.69
N HIS A 170 -21.81 -12.61 -2.88
CA HIS A 170 -22.29 -13.58 -1.91
C HIS A 170 -21.27 -13.88 -0.81
N GLU A 171 -21.72 -13.82 0.44
CA GLU A 171 -20.93 -14.03 1.64
C GLU A 171 -20.23 -15.41 1.63
N HIS A 172 -20.97 -16.49 1.31
CA HIS A 172 -20.40 -17.83 1.32
C HIS A 172 -19.25 -18.01 0.32
N VAL A 173 -19.32 -17.36 -0.86
CA VAL A 173 -18.26 -17.41 -1.87
C VAL A 173 -16.96 -16.80 -1.33
N PHE A 174 -17.08 -15.68 -0.63
CA PHE A 174 -15.93 -15.00 0.00
C PHE A 174 -15.37 -15.82 1.16
N PHE A 175 -16.25 -16.36 2.01
CA PHE A 175 -15.88 -17.17 3.15
C PHE A 175 -15.14 -18.46 2.73
N GLU A 176 -15.72 -19.24 1.83
CA GLU A 176 -15.11 -20.48 1.33
C GLU A 176 -13.77 -20.20 0.63
N THR A 177 -13.70 -19.11 -0.16
CA THR A 177 -12.45 -18.73 -0.82
C THR A 177 -11.40 -18.31 0.20
N ALA A 178 -11.75 -17.57 1.25
CA ALA A 178 -10.84 -17.18 2.33
C ALA A 178 -10.29 -18.40 3.08
N LEU A 179 -11.15 -19.35 3.43
CA LEU A 179 -10.75 -20.61 4.07
C LEU A 179 -9.82 -21.44 3.18
N LEU A 180 -10.12 -21.55 1.88
CA LEU A 180 -9.25 -22.26 0.94
C LEU A 180 -7.86 -21.60 0.89
N LEU A 181 -7.79 -20.28 0.86
CA LEU A 181 -6.53 -19.54 0.86
C LEU A 181 -5.76 -19.68 2.18
N TRP A 182 -6.48 -19.68 3.30
CA TRP A 182 -5.92 -19.93 4.63
C TRP A 182 -5.32 -21.33 4.73
N ASN A 183 -6.06 -22.35 4.33
CA ASN A 183 -5.60 -23.74 4.39
C ASN A 183 -4.35 -23.95 3.52
N LYS A 184 -4.30 -23.37 2.33
CA LYS A 184 -3.09 -23.36 1.48
C LYS A 184 -1.91 -22.68 2.18
N LEU A 185 -2.15 -21.53 2.81
CA LEU A 185 -1.11 -20.82 3.55
C LEU A 185 -0.53 -21.67 4.68
N MET A 186 -1.37 -22.41 5.40
CA MET A 186 -0.95 -23.32 6.48
C MET A 186 -0.16 -24.52 5.95
N GLN A 187 -0.57 -25.11 4.84
CA GLN A 187 0.15 -26.21 4.18
C GLN A 187 1.53 -25.77 3.66
N ASP A 188 1.63 -24.60 3.03
CA ASP A 188 2.90 -24.03 2.57
C ASP A 188 3.90 -23.80 3.73
N LYS A 189 3.41 -23.48 4.93
CA LYS A 189 4.24 -23.32 6.14
C LYS A 189 4.75 -24.65 6.66
N THR A 190 3.90 -25.66 6.72
CA THR A 190 4.27 -26.99 7.22
C THR A 190 5.37 -27.63 6.38
N SER A 191 5.44 -27.30 5.10
CA SER A 191 6.47 -27.80 4.18
C SER A 191 7.81 -27.05 4.23
N LYS A 192 7.87 -25.85 4.85
CA LYS A 192 9.05 -24.96 4.82
C LYS A 192 9.70 -24.68 6.19
N GLN A 193 9.12 -25.13 7.31
CA GLN A 193 9.67 -24.89 8.65
C GLN A 193 9.99 -26.18 9.39
N PRO A 194 11.08 -26.25 10.19
CA PRO A 194 11.26 -27.30 11.18
C PRO A 194 10.10 -27.26 12.19
N LYS A 195 9.58 -28.45 12.56
CA LYS A 195 8.48 -28.62 13.51
C LYS A 195 8.75 -27.85 14.81
N GLY A 196 7.92 -26.86 15.15
CA GLY A 196 7.95 -26.33 16.50
C GLY A 196 7.41 -24.93 16.78
N THR A 197 7.23 -24.06 15.84
CA THR A 197 6.73 -22.70 16.13
C THR A 197 5.40 -22.43 15.42
N LYS A 198 4.28 -22.60 16.16
CA LYS A 198 3.02 -21.96 15.79
C LYS A 198 3.23 -20.46 15.99
N LYS A 199 3.05 -19.67 14.96
CA LYS A 199 2.98 -18.21 15.08
C LYS A 199 1.52 -17.82 15.26
N ASP A 200 1.27 -17.04 16.26
CA ASP A 200 -0.05 -16.51 16.56
C ASP A 200 -0.40 -15.38 15.56
N VAL A 201 -1.66 -15.13 15.36
CA VAL A 201 -2.14 -14.17 14.36
C VAL A 201 -2.53 -12.86 15.04
N GLU A 202 -1.69 -11.84 14.91
CA GLU A 202 -1.91 -10.48 15.45
C GLU A 202 -3.02 -9.73 14.71
N ALA A 203 -3.06 -9.84 13.39
CA ALA A 203 -4.06 -9.16 12.58
C ALA A 203 -4.48 -9.98 11.37
N LEU A 204 -5.75 -9.88 11.04
CA LEU A 204 -6.36 -10.59 9.92
C LEU A 204 -7.17 -9.62 9.05
N GLY A 205 -7.19 -9.87 7.75
CA GLY A 205 -7.99 -9.07 6.83
C GLY A 205 -8.41 -9.84 5.59
N ALA A 206 -9.53 -9.45 5.02
CA ALA A 206 -10.01 -9.91 3.74
C ALA A 206 -10.38 -8.73 2.83
N THR A 207 -10.06 -8.85 1.56
CA THR A 207 -10.31 -7.81 0.55
C THR A 207 -10.80 -8.46 -0.74
N THR A 208 -11.71 -7.81 -1.44
CA THR A 208 -12.07 -8.18 -2.81
C THR A 208 -11.80 -7.02 -3.77
N LYS A 209 -11.28 -7.35 -4.97
CA LYS A 209 -11.22 -6.39 -6.09
C LYS A 209 -12.56 -6.40 -6.82
N VAL A 210 -12.95 -5.24 -7.27
CA VAL A 210 -14.22 -4.94 -7.94
C VAL A 210 -13.97 -4.65 -9.41
#